data_17ea758f08a84f9add4f95d199352b69
#
_entry.id   17ea758f08a84f9add4f95d199352b69
#
_cell.length_a   1.000
_cell.length_b   1.000
_cell.length_c   1.000
_cell.angle_alpha   90.00
_cell.angle_beta   90.00
_cell.angle_gamma   90.00
#
_symmetry.space_group_name_H-M   'P 1'
#
loop_
_entity.id
_entity.type
_entity.pdbx_description
1 polymer ?
#
loop_
_entity_poly.entity_id
_entity_poly.type
_entity_poly.pdbx_seq_one_letter_code
_entity_poly.pdbx_strand_id
1 'polypeptide(L)'
;ELDRYADDPAWVHELRQDAMSRFQSLGFPTARRGNEEWKYTDVGPVAKGSFKYAVSTATPNINLDHVENASIGDNDWNQLVFVNGAYSHSLSSISNLPEGVVAINLADAIKTTPTVIQKHLAQFAGYQNEAFVALNTAFTHDGAFIYVPEDTIVEHPIRLLFLSSSPSSDSSVSCHPRIL
;
A
#
# COMPACT_ATOMS: atom_id res chain seq x y z
N GLU A 1 -9.72 -11.87 -8.63
CA GLU A 1 -9.71 -10.79 -7.62
C GLU A 1 -9.38 -9.41 -8.21
N LEU A 2 -8.59 -9.34 -9.29
CA LEU A 2 -8.30 -8.07 -10.00
C LEU A 2 -9.54 -7.38 -10.55
N ASP A 3 -10.64 -8.11 -10.80
CA ASP A 3 -11.90 -7.59 -11.34
C ASP A 3 -12.83 -6.95 -10.29
N ARG A 4 -12.45 -6.97 -9.01
CA ARG A 4 -13.28 -6.40 -7.92
C ARG A 4 -13.39 -4.88 -7.92
N TYR A 5 -12.53 -4.21 -8.68
CA TYR A 5 -12.44 -2.76 -8.72
C TYR A 5 -12.90 -2.20 -10.06
N ALA A 6 -14.10 -2.63 -10.48
CA ALA A 6 -14.70 -2.23 -11.75
C ALA A 6 -14.84 -0.70 -11.95
N ASP A 7 -14.85 0.05 -10.84
CA ASP A 7 -14.96 1.51 -10.84
C ASP A 7 -13.61 2.25 -10.98
N ASP A 8 -12.49 1.52 -10.99
CA ASP A 8 -11.19 2.14 -11.18
C ASP A 8 -10.97 2.54 -12.65
N PRO A 9 -10.21 3.59 -12.92
CA PRO A 9 -9.85 3.98 -14.27
C PRO A 9 -9.18 2.85 -15.07
N ALA A 10 -9.44 2.78 -16.38
CA ALA A 10 -8.92 1.73 -17.26
C ALA A 10 -7.38 1.58 -17.16
N TRP A 11 -6.63 2.69 -17.06
CA TRP A 11 -5.19 2.66 -16.96
C TRP A 11 -4.68 1.97 -15.65
N VAL A 12 -5.48 2.01 -14.56
CA VAL A 12 -5.15 1.29 -13.30
C VAL A 12 -5.30 -0.21 -13.52
N HIS A 13 -6.36 -0.63 -14.23
CA HIS A 13 -6.55 -2.04 -14.58
C HIS A 13 -5.43 -2.55 -15.48
N GLU A 14 -5.05 -1.78 -16.50
CA GLU A 14 -3.93 -2.11 -17.39
C GLU A 14 -2.61 -2.24 -16.62
N LEU A 15 -2.32 -1.30 -15.72
CA LEU A 15 -1.14 -1.34 -14.86
C LEU A 15 -1.10 -2.60 -13.99
N ARG A 16 -2.23 -2.97 -13.36
CA ARG A 16 -2.32 -4.16 -12.50
C ARG A 16 -2.14 -5.44 -13.31
N GLN A 17 -2.75 -5.53 -14.49
CA GLN A 17 -2.63 -6.69 -15.37
C GLN A 17 -1.21 -6.88 -15.90
N ASP A 18 -0.56 -5.78 -16.32
CA ASP A 18 0.83 -5.83 -16.76
C ASP A 18 1.76 -6.24 -15.62
N ALA A 19 1.60 -5.66 -14.44
CA ALA A 19 2.38 -6.02 -13.26
C ALA A 19 2.17 -7.48 -12.82
N MET A 20 0.93 -8.00 -12.91
CA MET A 20 0.65 -9.42 -12.63
C MET A 20 1.33 -10.33 -13.66
N SER A 21 1.25 -10.00 -14.93
CA SER A 21 1.91 -10.75 -16.00
C SER A 21 3.43 -10.77 -15.79
N ARG A 22 3.96 -9.64 -15.32
CA ARG A 22 5.38 -9.52 -14.99
C ARG A 22 5.77 -10.37 -13.79
N PHE A 23 4.97 -10.33 -12.70
CA PHE A 23 5.18 -11.20 -11.54
C PHE A 23 5.14 -12.69 -11.92
N GLN A 24 4.19 -13.10 -12.74
CA GLN A 24 4.10 -14.48 -13.22
C GLN A 24 5.33 -14.91 -14.02
N SER A 25 5.91 -14.01 -14.81
CA SER A 25 7.15 -14.25 -15.56
C SER A 25 8.38 -14.33 -14.67
N LEU A 26 8.49 -13.46 -13.65
CA LEU A 26 9.62 -13.44 -12.73
C LEU A 26 9.56 -14.58 -11.70
N GLY A 27 8.36 -14.90 -11.22
CA GLY A 27 8.13 -15.79 -10.09
C GLY A 27 8.64 -15.21 -8.77
N PHE A 28 8.49 -15.98 -7.69
CA PHE A 28 9.09 -15.59 -6.41
C PHE A 28 10.62 -15.65 -6.48
N PRO A 29 11.34 -14.69 -5.88
CA PRO A 29 12.78 -14.74 -5.85
C PRO A 29 13.25 -15.96 -5.05
N THR A 30 14.35 -16.54 -5.46
CA THR A 30 14.93 -17.71 -4.81
C THR A 30 16.36 -17.44 -4.38
N ALA A 31 16.78 -18.02 -3.25
CA ALA A 31 18.16 -17.97 -2.77
C ALA A 31 19.11 -18.82 -3.61
N ARG A 32 19.00 -18.82 -4.94
CA ARG A 32 19.85 -19.56 -5.86
C ARG A 32 21.12 -18.77 -6.21
N ARG A 33 22.15 -19.50 -6.61
CA ARG A 33 23.39 -18.89 -7.13
C ARG A 33 23.06 -17.91 -8.27
N GLY A 34 23.57 -16.69 -8.13
CA GLY A 34 23.29 -15.59 -9.08
C GLY A 34 22.18 -14.62 -8.65
N ASN A 35 21.50 -14.90 -7.53
CA ASN A 35 20.53 -14.00 -6.93
C ASN A 35 21.04 -13.54 -5.54
N GLU A 36 22.05 -12.67 -5.54
CA GLU A 36 22.75 -12.27 -4.31
C GLU A 36 21.86 -11.48 -3.35
N GLU A 37 20.87 -10.73 -3.85
CA GLU A 37 19.95 -9.93 -3.04
C GLU A 37 19.11 -10.81 -2.11
N TRP A 38 18.78 -12.04 -2.54
CA TRP A 38 17.94 -12.97 -1.79
C TRP A 38 18.72 -14.11 -1.15
N LYS A 39 20.06 -14.07 -1.18
CA LYS A 39 20.94 -15.14 -0.72
C LYS A 39 20.68 -15.56 0.73
N TYR A 40 20.35 -14.63 1.59
CA TYR A 40 20.13 -14.85 3.01
C TYR A 40 18.66 -14.76 3.44
N THR A 41 17.73 -14.67 2.49
CA THR A 41 16.30 -14.53 2.75
C THR A 41 15.53 -15.68 2.09
N ASP A 42 15.02 -16.61 2.89
CA ASP A 42 14.18 -17.69 2.39
C ASP A 42 12.75 -17.22 2.15
N VAL A 43 12.37 -17.10 0.90
CA VAL A 43 11.02 -16.72 0.45
C VAL A 43 10.08 -17.95 0.34
N GLY A 44 10.61 -19.15 0.53
CA GLY A 44 9.85 -20.39 0.42
C GLY A 44 8.56 -20.44 1.22
N PRO A 45 8.52 -19.99 2.48
CA PRO A 45 7.28 -19.92 3.27
C PRO A 45 6.20 -19.02 2.62
N VAL A 46 6.60 -17.88 2.05
CA VAL A 46 5.68 -16.97 1.33
C VAL A 46 5.20 -17.63 0.03
N ALA A 47 6.11 -18.20 -0.76
CA ALA A 47 5.79 -18.81 -2.05
C ALA A 47 4.86 -20.02 -1.94
N LYS A 48 4.92 -20.76 -0.82
CA LYS A 48 4.10 -21.94 -0.54
C LYS A 48 2.86 -21.63 0.31
N GLY A 49 2.83 -20.44 0.91
CA GLY A 49 1.75 -20.04 1.79
C GLY A 49 0.44 -19.82 1.04
N SER A 50 -0.66 -20.02 1.75
CA SER A 50 -1.99 -19.67 1.26
C SER A 50 -2.41 -18.36 1.91
N PHE A 51 -2.52 -17.32 1.12
CA PHE A 51 -2.88 -15.99 1.59
C PHE A 51 -4.24 -15.57 1.06
N LYS A 52 -5.03 -14.92 1.91
CA LYS A 52 -6.21 -14.19 1.48
C LYS A 52 -5.83 -12.73 1.25
N TYR A 53 -6.38 -12.14 0.21
CA TYR A 53 -6.21 -10.71 0.01
C TYR A 53 -6.96 -9.95 1.11
N ALA A 54 -6.26 -9.14 1.88
CA ALA A 54 -6.75 -8.58 3.13
C ALA A 54 -8.00 -7.71 2.96
N VAL A 55 -8.10 -6.92 1.88
CA VAL A 55 -9.25 -6.06 1.58
C VAL A 55 -10.54 -6.86 1.37
N SER A 56 -10.44 -8.16 1.08
CA SER A 56 -11.60 -9.05 0.92
C SER A 56 -12.05 -9.71 2.22
N THR A 57 -11.35 -9.49 3.31
CA THR A 57 -11.69 -10.09 4.61
C THR A 57 -12.63 -9.19 5.42
N ALA A 58 -13.35 -9.79 6.38
CA ALA A 58 -14.21 -9.04 7.29
C ALA A 58 -13.42 -7.95 8.03
N THR A 59 -14.09 -6.84 8.34
CA THR A 59 -13.48 -5.69 9.04
C THR A 59 -12.83 -6.16 10.34
N PRO A 60 -11.53 -5.96 10.50
CA PRO A 60 -10.87 -6.34 11.75
C PRO A 60 -11.39 -5.49 12.91
N ASN A 61 -11.38 -6.05 14.11
CA ASN A 61 -11.74 -5.31 15.32
C ASN A 61 -10.54 -4.43 15.77
N ILE A 62 -10.18 -3.45 14.95
CA ILE A 62 -9.17 -2.43 15.23
C ILE A 62 -9.89 -1.16 15.68
N ASN A 63 -9.48 -0.64 16.83
CA ASN A 63 -10.02 0.57 17.44
C ASN A 63 -8.90 1.60 17.71
N LEU A 64 -9.28 2.72 18.31
CA LEU A 64 -8.34 3.81 18.64
C LEU A 64 -7.24 3.36 19.60
N ASP A 65 -7.53 2.49 20.57
CA ASP A 65 -6.51 2.01 21.51
C ASP A 65 -5.38 1.26 20.79
N HIS A 66 -5.72 0.48 19.75
CA HIS A 66 -4.71 -0.19 18.93
C HIS A 66 -3.86 0.82 18.15
N VAL A 67 -4.48 1.90 17.68
CA VAL A 67 -3.78 2.99 16.97
C VAL A 67 -2.83 3.71 17.91
N GLU A 68 -3.30 4.10 19.11
CA GLU A 68 -2.49 4.78 20.12
C GLU A 68 -1.28 3.94 20.54
N ASN A 69 -1.50 2.66 20.81
CA ASN A 69 -0.44 1.73 21.20
C ASN A 69 0.61 1.48 20.11
N ALA A 70 0.23 1.59 18.83
CA ALA A 70 1.14 1.41 17.71
C ALA A 70 1.77 2.71 17.21
N SER A 71 1.24 3.86 17.61
CA SER A 71 1.70 5.17 17.17
C SER A 71 3.00 5.58 17.84
N ILE A 72 3.88 6.20 17.07
CA ILE A 72 5.16 6.77 17.55
C ILE A 72 5.11 8.27 17.30
N GLY A 73 5.62 9.08 18.24
CA GLY A 73 5.65 10.53 18.16
C GLY A 73 4.42 11.20 18.82
N ASP A 74 4.19 12.44 18.47
CA ASP A 74 3.20 13.27 19.16
C ASP A 74 1.77 13.03 18.62
N ASN A 75 0.78 13.26 19.48
CA ASN A 75 -0.63 13.02 19.13
C ASN A 75 -1.23 14.10 18.22
N ASP A 76 -0.56 15.23 18.07
CA ASP A 76 -0.96 16.35 17.19
C ASP A 76 -0.46 16.18 15.75
N TRP A 77 0.33 15.14 15.46
CA TRP A 77 0.77 14.87 14.10
C TRP A 77 -0.39 14.42 13.21
N ASN A 78 -0.35 14.88 11.96
CA ASN A 78 -1.26 14.36 10.94
C ASN A 78 -1.01 12.86 10.75
N GLN A 79 -2.08 12.06 10.72
CA GLN A 79 -1.98 10.61 10.65
C GLN A 79 -2.99 10.00 9.69
N LEU A 80 -2.48 9.21 8.74
CA LEU A 80 -3.31 8.31 7.94
C LEU A 80 -3.15 6.89 8.46
N VAL A 81 -4.26 6.23 8.78
CA VAL A 81 -4.30 4.86 9.27
C VAL A 81 -4.88 3.95 8.21
N PHE A 82 -4.17 2.86 7.95
CA PHE A 82 -4.59 1.82 7.02
C PHE A 82 -4.74 0.50 7.80
N VAL A 83 -5.88 -0.14 7.65
CA VAL A 83 -6.16 -1.43 8.27
C VAL A 83 -6.28 -2.47 7.17
N ASN A 84 -5.44 -3.49 7.22
CA ASN A 84 -5.36 -4.52 6.18
C ASN A 84 -5.20 -3.93 4.76
N GLY A 85 -4.45 -2.83 4.64
CA GLY A 85 -4.19 -2.16 3.37
C GLY A 85 -5.28 -1.20 2.89
N ALA A 86 -6.39 -1.05 3.61
CA ALA A 86 -7.45 -0.10 3.30
C ALA A 86 -7.42 1.10 4.26
N TYR A 87 -7.65 2.29 3.75
CA TYR A 87 -7.71 3.51 4.55
C TYR A 87 -8.89 3.50 5.53
N SER A 88 -8.62 3.90 6.77
CA SER A 88 -9.64 4.05 7.81
C SER A 88 -9.83 5.51 8.16
N HIS A 89 -10.91 6.11 7.67
CA HIS A 89 -11.24 7.50 7.97
C HIS A 89 -11.46 7.72 9.48
N SER A 90 -12.13 6.80 10.16
CA SER A 90 -12.47 6.93 11.58
C SER A 90 -11.27 6.81 12.54
N LEU A 91 -10.17 6.20 12.07
CA LEU A 91 -8.93 6.03 12.84
C LEU A 91 -7.85 7.02 12.44
N SER A 92 -8.07 7.77 11.36
CA SER A 92 -7.13 8.77 10.83
C SER A 92 -7.45 10.16 11.39
N SER A 93 -6.43 11.00 11.48
CA SER A 93 -6.55 12.39 11.91
C SER A 93 -5.69 13.26 11.00
N ILE A 94 -6.33 14.06 10.16
CA ILE A 94 -5.68 15.05 9.30
C ILE A 94 -6.25 16.40 9.65
N SER A 95 -5.38 17.27 10.15
CA SER A 95 -5.70 18.64 10.50
C SER A 95 -4.49 19.54 10.16
N ASN A 96 -4.64 20.82 10.11
CA ASN A 96 -3.52 21.79 10.07
C ASN A 96 -2.41 21.48 9.04
N LEU A 97 -2.76 21.00 7.85
CA LEU A 97 -1.80 20.96 6.75
C LEU A 97 -1.62 22.37 6.18
N PRO A 98 -0.39 22.76 5.77
CA PRO A 98 -0.17 24.00 5.04
C PRO A 98 -1.00 24.07 3.76
N GLU A 99 -1.29 25.30 3.31
CA GLU A 99 -2.06 25.53 2.09
C GLU A 99 -1.42 24.80 0.89
N GLY A 100 -2.23 24.09 0.14
CA GLY A 100 -1.81 23.32 -1.03
C GLY A 100 -1.19 21.97 -0.73
N VAL A 101 -0.88 21.65 0.53
CA VAL A 101 -0.43 20.30 0.92
C VAL A 101 -1.62 19.35 0.94
N VAL A 102 -1.46 18.19 0.32
CA VAL A 102 -2.47 17.13 0.27
C VAL A 102 -1.92 15.89 0.95
N ALA A 103 -2.68 15.32 1.87
CA ALA A 103 -2.41 14.01 2.47
C ALA A 103 -3.73 13.23 2.52
N ILE A 104 -3.91 12.33 1.58
CA ILE A 104 -5.13 11.52 1.42
C ILE A 104 -4.76 10.07 1.09
N ASN A 105 -5.73 9.19 1.10
CA ASN A 105 -5.54 7.83 0.61
C ASN A 105 -5.43 7.78 -0.92
N LEU A 106 -4.69 6.81 -1.41
CA LEU A 106 -4.38 6.67 -2.83
C LEU A 106 -5.63 6.35 -3.68
N ALA A 107 -6.56 5.57 -3.14
CA ALA A 107 -7.80 5.22 -3.85
C ALA A 107 -8.65 6.46 -4.17
N ASP A 108 -8.71 7.43 -3.26
CA ASP A 108 -9.40 8.70 -3.52
C ASP A 108 -8.56 9.62 -4.41
N ALA A 109 -7.24 9.63 -4.26
CA ALA A 109 -6.35 10.38 -5.13
C ALA A 109 -6.45 9.94 -6.60
N ILE A 110 -6.57 8.65 -6.87
CA ILE A 110 -6.78 8.09 -8.21
C ILE A 110 -8.05 8.66 -8.85
N LYS A 111 -9.11 8.89 -8.06
CA LYS A 111 -10.39 9.43 -8.55
C LYS A 111 -10.37 10.94 -8.70
N THR A 112 -9.74 11.64 -7.77
CA THR A 112 -9.79 13.11 -7.70
C THR A 112 -8.68 13.80 -8.48
N THR A 113 -7.51 13.16 -8.60
CA THR A 113 -6.34 13.70 -9.29
C THR A 113 -5.67 12.69 -10.23
N PRO A 114 -6.43 12.02 -11.13
CA PRO A 114 -5.94 10.90 -11.93
C PRO A 114 -4.70 11.23 -12.76
N THR A 115 -4.63 12.43 -13.32
CA THR A 115 -3.50 12.86 -14.18
C THR A 115 -2.17 12.90 -13.41
N VAL A 116 -2.18 13.36 -12.16
CA VAL A 116 -0.98 13.42 -11.31
C VAL A 116 -0.57 12.00 -10.93
N ILE A 117 -1.54 11.19 -10.48
CA ILE A 117 -1.27 9.82 -10.05
C ILE A 117 -0.72 8.99 -11.21
N GLN A 118 -1.36 9.03 -12.37
CA GLN A 118 -0.94 8.28 -13.56
C GLN A 118 0.50 8.61 -13.99
N LYS A 119 0.91 9.86 -13.83
CA LYS A 119 2.27 10.31 -14.19
C LYS A 119 3.34 9.73 -13.26
N HIS A 120 3.01 9.41 -12.01
CA HIS A 120 4.00 9.06 -10.99
C HIS A 120 3.86 7.63 -10.45
N LEU A 121 2.66 7.05 -10.45
CA LEU A 121 2.42 5.71 -9.93
C LEU A 121 3.22 4.67 -10.72
N ALA A 122 3.94 3.81 -10.01
CA ALA A 122 4.81 2.76 -10.55
C ALA A 122 6.00 3.25 -11.41
N GLN A 123 6.33 4.55 -11.36
CA GLN A 123 7.47 5.10 -12.10
C GLN A 123 8.78 5.03 -11.30
N PHE A 124 8.74 5.22 -9.99
CA PHE A 124 9.94 5.24 -9.14
C PHE A 124 10.30 3.85 -8.61
N ALA A 125 9.32 3.09 -8.16
CA ALA A 125 9.49 1.68 -7.82
C ALA A 125 9.12 0.84 -9.04
N GLY A 126 10.11 0.58 -9.91
CA GLY A 126 9.92 -0.16 -11.14
C GLY A 126 9.63 -1.65 -10.87
N TYR A 127 8.54 -2.15 -11.43
CA TYR A 127 8.12 -3.55 -11.25
C TYR A 127 8.66 -4.51 -12.34
N GLN A 128 9.46 -3.99 -13.27
CA GLN A 128 9.89 -4.77 -14.43
C GLN A 128 10.86 -5.90 -14.08
N ASN A 129 11.67 -5.72 -13.02
CA ASN A 129 12.72 -6.67 -12.66
C ASN A 129 12.59 -7.17 -11.20
N GLU A 130 11.64 -6.61 -10.44
CA GLU A 130 11.48 -6.87 -9.01
C GLU A 130 10.16 -7.57 -8.73
N ALA A 131 10.22 -8.86 -8.40
CA ALA A 131 9.04 -9.71 -8.25
C ALA A 131 8.04 -9.20 -7.20
N PHE A 132 8.51 -8.76 -6.03
CA PHE A 132 7.62 -8.25 -5.00
C PHE A 132 7.09 -6.86 -5.30
N VAL A 133 7.82 -6.04 -6.06
CA VAL A 133 7.29 -4.77 -6.57
C VAL A 133 6.21 -5.02 -7.61
N ALA A 134 6.42 -6.01 -8.49
CA ALA A 134 5.41 -6.44 -9.46
C ALA A 134 4.14 -6.95 -8.75
N LEU A 135 4.30 -7.82 -7.75
CA LEU A 135 3.18 -8.32 -6.96
C LEU A 135 2.44 -7.18 -6.22
N ASN A 136 3.18 -6.29 -5.55
CA ASN A 136 2.59 -5.12 -4.89
C ASN A 136 1.83 -4.24 -5.89
N THR A 137 2.39 -3.96 -7.06
CA THR A 137 1.76 -3.15 -8.09
C THR A 137 0.49 -3.83 -8.64
N ALA A 138 0.52 -5.15 -8.87
CA ALA A 138 -0.61 -5.92 -9.34
C ALA A 138 -1.83 -5.88 -8.38
N PHE A 139 -1.55 -5.83 -7.08
CA PHE A 139 -2.58 -5.78 -6.03
C PHE A 139 -2.76 -4.37 -5.44
N THR A 140 -2.15 -3.34 -6.02
CA THR A 140 -2.33 -1.97 -5.55
C THR A 140 -3.81 -1.59 -5.57
N HIS A 141 -4.34 -1.27 -4.40
CA HIS A 141 -5.72 -0.81 -4.23
C HIS A 141 -5.75 0.54 -3.52
N ASP A 142 -5.02 0.63 -2.42
CA ASP A 142 -4.99 1.82 -1.59
C ASP A 142 -3.58 2.04 -1.02
N GLY A 143 -3.44 3.08 -0.25
CA GLY A 143 -2.20 3.53 0.36
C GLY A 143 -2.23 5.02 0.58
N ALA A 144 -1.08 5.66 0.69
CA ALA A 144 -1.00 7.10 0.93
C ALA A 144 -0.60 7.86 -0.34
N PHE A 145 -1.26 8.98 -0.56
CA PHE A 145 -0.83 10.02 -1.49
C PHE A 145 -0.54 11.30 -0.72
N ILE A 146 0.71 11.77 -0.84
CA ILE A 146 1.16 12.99 -0.19
C ILE A 146 1.75 13.91 -1.26
N TYR A 147 1.19 15.10 -1.37
CA TYR A 147 1.68 16.13 -2.26
C TYR A 147 2.06 17.38 -1.44
N VAL A 148 3.28 17.83 -1.62
CA VAL A 148 3.79 19.06 -1.02
C VAL A 148 4.18 19.99 -2.16
N PRO A 149 3.56 21.19 -2.27
CA PRO A 149 3.96 22.18 -3.27
C PRO A 149 5.41 22.61 -3.10
N GLU A 150 6.00 23.11 -4.18
CA GLU A 150 7.32 23.77 -4.15
C GLU A 150 7.33 24.90 -3.13
N ASP A 151 8.46 25.12 -2.48
CA ASP A 151 8.67 26.13 -1.43
C ASP A 151 7.74 26.04 -0.19
N THR A 152 7.11 24.89 0.02
CA THR A 152 6.23 24.66 1.19
C THR A 152 6.93 23.84 2.26
N ILE A 153 6.88 24.32 3.50
CA ILE A 153 7.43 23.62 4.67
C ILE A 153 6.28 22.97 5.45
N VAL A 154 6.39 21.66 5.65
CA VAL A 154 5.52 20.91 6.55
C VAL A 154 6.26 20.73 7.88
N GLU A 155 5.89 21.51 8.89
CA GLU A 155 6.61 21.57 10.16
C GLU A 155 6.50 20.27 10.97
N HIS A 156 5.32 19.64 10.95
CA HIS A 156 5.07 18.38 11.68
C HIS A 156 5.08 17.19 10.74
N PRO A 157 5.60 16.05 11.19
CA PRO A 157 5.56 14.81 10.40
C PRO A 157 4.14 14.40 10.03
N ILE A 158 3.99 13.81 8.84
CA ILE A 158 2.78 13.10 8.44
C ILE A 158 3.02 11.62 8.70
N ARG A 159 2.31 11.06 9.66
CA ARG A 159 2.43 9.66 10.08
C ARG A 159 1.58 8.76 9.19
N LEU A 160 2.18 7.70 8.67
CA LEU A 160 1.49 6.64 7.97
C LEU A 160 1.53 5.38 8.84
N LEU A 161 0.38 4.95 9.33
CA LEU A 161 0.27 3.78 10.19
C LEU A 161 -0.44 2.65 9.46
N PHE A 162 0.25 1.53 9.30
CA PHE A 162 -0.29 0.32 8.67
C PHE A 162 -0.49 -0.75 9.73
N LEU A 163 -1.74 -1.12 9.98
CA LEU A 163 -2.12 -2.16 10.92
C LEU A 163 -2.64 -3.38 10.16
N SER A 164 -2.13 -4.54 10.53
CA SER A 164 -2.60 -5.81 9.96
C SER A 164 -3.26 -6.65 11.04
N SER A 165 -4.41 -7.19 10.73
CA SER A 165 -5.16 -8.10 11.59
C SER A 165 -5.70 -9.27 10.79
N SER A 166 -5.57 -10.46 11.34
CA SER A 166 -6.14 -11.67 10.76
C SER A 166 -7.47 -12.01 11.43
N PRO A 167 -8.48 -12.43 10.69
CA PRO A 167 -9.78 -12.84 11.27
C PRO A 167 -9.68 -14.10 12.11
N SER A 168 -8.63 -14.91 11.96
CA SER A 168 -8.36 -16.09 12.79
C SER A 168 -6.87 -16.40 12.80
N SER A 169 -6.41 -17.17 13.80
CA SER A 169 -5.01 -17.63 13.89
C SER A 169 -4.56 -18.46 12.68
N ASP A 170 -5.50 -19.09 11.99
CA ASP A 170 -5.21 -20.04 10.90
C ASP A 170 -5.31 -19.39 9.51
N SER A 171 -5.58 -18.08 9.42
CA SER A 171 -5.66 -17.39 8.15
C SER A 171 -4.57 -16.33 8.01
N SER A 172 -3.74 -16.50 7.00
CA SER A 172 -2.77 -15.48 6.59
C SER A 172 -3.41 -14.50 5.62
N VAL A 173 -3.14 -13.21 5.80
CA VAL A 173 -3.60 -12.16 4.90
C VAL A 173 -2.43 -11.49 4.21
N SER A 174 -2.64 -11.01 2.98
CA SER A 174 -1.67 -10.20 2.26
C SER A 174 -2.21 -8.78 2.07
N CYS A 175 -1.37 -7.80 2.34
CA CYS A 175 -1.66 -6.38 2.14
C CYS A 175 -0.63 -5.80 1.17
N HIS A 176 -1.08 -4.95 0.29
CA HIS A 176 -0.24 -4.37 -0.77
C HIS A 176 -0.37 -2.83 -0.81
N PRO A 177 -0.04 -2.13 0.30
CA PRO A 177 -0.13 -0.68 0.35
C PRO A 177 0.91 -0.03 -0.58
N ARG A 178 0.57 1.15 -1.11
CA ARG A 178 1.46 1.98 -1.92
C ARG A 178 1.54 3.38 -1.35
N ILE A 179 2.73 3.96 -1.37
CA ILE A 179 2.96 5.36 -0.98
C ILE A 179 3.44 6.11 -2.23
N LEU A 180 2.82 7.24 -2.51
CA LEU A 180 3.14 8.12 -3.61
C LEU A 180 3.23 9.57 -3.11
#